data_ab9ed5615698fb4eeff903223bf15b21
#
_entry.id   ab9ed5615698fb4eeff903223bf15b21
#
_cell.length_a   1.000
_cell.length_b   1.000
_cell.length_c   1.000
_cell.angle_alpha   90.00
_cell.angle_beta   90.00
_cell.angle_gamma   90.00
#
_symmetry.space_group_name_H-M   'P 1'
#
loop_
_entity.id
_entity.type
_entity.pdbx_description
1 polymer ?
#
loop_
_entity_poly.entity_id
_entity_poly.type
_entity_poly.pdbx_seq_one_letter_code
_entity_poly.pdbx_strand_id
1 'polypeptide(L)'
;MKTKLRRLFAAITLLLVSTTCSQGDVENLYSKYKAYFLYEKVLTADPLQKALTGLGEYCTIQSDGRNIYFNSLTNSYSDPVTSSDLYKKWVWINGLIVGHSNNPDMITGEMSIYCYDLVCPNCYEDSNISRSLTLQEFGKVHCGRCQRTYNLNDNGSCEERGTKLFQYRVFYNGSNTLLVNN
;
A
#
# COMPACT_ATOMS: atom_id res chain seq x y z
N MET A 1 28.88 -57.76 10.47
CA MET A 1 28.05 -57.11 9.40
C MET A 1 26.90 -56.28 9.94
N LYS A 2 26.15 -56.68 10.97
CA LYS A 2 24.97 -56.00 11.49
C LYS A 2 25.24 -54.59 12.11
N THR A 3 26.41 -54.36 12.72
CA THR A 3 26.78 -53.09 13.35
C THR A 3 27.16 -52.01 12.34
N LYS A 4 27.74 -52.32 11.20
CA LYS A 4 28.08 -51.34 10.15
C LYS A 4 26.81 -50.90 9.39
N LEU A 5 25.85 -51.78 9.22
CA LEU A 5 24.56 -51.44 8.59
C LEU A 5 23.71 -50.47 9.46
N ARG A 6 23.70 -50.69 10.79
CA ARG A 6 23.01 -49.77 11.74
C ARG A 6 23.60 -48.37 11.77
N ARG A 7 24.92 -48.23 11.64
CA ARG A 7 25.60 -46.91 11.59
C ARG A 7 25.34 -46.19 10.25
N LEU A 8 25.17 -46.93 9.17
CA LEU A 8 24.82 -46.36 7.87
C LEU A 8 23.38 -45.84 7.85
N PHE A 9 22.43 -46.58 8.44
CA PHE A 9 21.03 -46.09 8.58
C PHE A 9 20.90 -44.90 9.49
N ALA A 10 21.66 -44.82 10.59
CA ALA A 10 21.66 -43.67 11.47
C ALA A 10 22.25 -42.39 10.81
N ALA A 11 23.25 -42.56 9.93
CA ALA A 11 23.83 -41.44 9.19
C ALA A 11 22.88 -40.92 8.08
N ILE A 12 22.14 -41.79 7.42
CA ILE A 12 21.18 -41.44 6.37
C ILE A 12 19.95 -40.77 6.96
N THR A 13 19.46 -41.20 8.14
CA THR A 13 18.35 -40.49 8.83
C THR A 13 18.74 -39.11 9.35
N LEU A 14 20.00 -38.90 9.75
CA LEU A 14 20.48 -37.60 10.19
C LEU A 14 20.62 -36.58 9.03
N LEU A 15 20.89 -37.06 7.81
CA LEU A 15 20.98 -36.22 6.60
C LEU A 15 19.63 -35.79 6.03
N LEU A 16 18.55 -36.49 6.37
CA LEU A 16 17.19 -36.19 5.89
C LEU A 16 16.43 -35.16 6.73
N VAL A 17 16.93 -34.77 7.90
CA VAL A 17 16.28 -33.82 8.79
C VAL A 17 16.74 -32.36 8.56
N SER A 18 17.76 -32.16 7.72
CA SER A 18 18.36 -30.82 7.52
C SER A 18 17.82 -30.01 6.32
N THR A 19 16.72 -30.43 5.68
CA THR A 19 16.23 -29.74 4.48
C THR A 19 14.77 -29.29 4.55
N THR A 20 14.28 -28.89 5.72
CA THR A 20 12.97 -28.21 5.78
C THR A 20 13.05 -26.95 6.65
N CYS A 21 14.01 -26.07 6.38
CA CYS A 21 13.71 -24.65 6.47
C CYS A 21 13.16 -24.25 5.10
N SER A 22 11.87 -24.42 4.89
CA SER A 22 11.16 -23.56 3.95
C SER A 22 11.38 -22.16 4.49
N GLN A 23 12.22 -21.36 3.85
CA GLN A 23 12.08 -19.93 3.91
C GLN A 23 10.65 -19.69 3.46
N GLY A 24 9.72 -19.53 4.42
CA GLY A 24 8.42 -18.98 4.13
C GLY A 24 8.73 -17.69 3.39
N ASP A 25 8.21 -17.54 2.20
CA ASP A 25 8.30 -16.30 1.46
C ASP A 25 7.82 -15.23 2.45
N VAL A 26 8.75 -14.41 2.95
CA VAL A 26 8.38 -13.20 3.68
C VAL A 26 7.66 -12.36 2.64
N GLU A 27 6.33 -12.44 2.67
CA GLU A 27 5.48 -11.73 1.74
C GLU A 27 5.91 -10.27 1.82
N ASN A 28 6.45 -9.76 0.73
CA ASN A 28 6.97 -8.40 0.70
C ASN A 28 5.77 -7.49 0.95
N LEU A 29 5.70 -6.91 2.16
CA LEU A 29 4.59 -6.06 2.58
C LEU A 29 4.38 -4.91 1.59
N TYR A 30 5.48 -4.41 1.04
CA TYR A 30 5.47 -3.28 0.12
C TYR A 30 5.55 -3.71 -1.34
N SER A 31 4.96 -2.88 -2.19
CA SER A 31 4.91 -3.09 -3.63
C SER A 31 6.29 -3.10 -4.28
N LYS A 32 6.47 -3.90 -5.33
CA LYS A 32 7.64 -3.87 -6.22
C LYS A 32 7.68 -2.62 -7.13
N TYR A 33 6.57 -1.93 -7.29
CA TYR A 33 6.47 -0.72 -8.11
C TYR A 33 6.95 0.49 -7.34
N LYS A 34 7.67 1.37 -8.02
CA LYS A 34 8.26 2.56 -7.40
C LYS A 34 7.20 3.61 -7.08
N ALA A 35 7.33 4.21 -5.90
CA ALA A 35 6.59 5.40 -5.53
C ALA A 35 7.53 6.41 -4.85
N TYR A 36 7.29 7.68 -5.13
CA TYR A 36 7.89 8.79 -4.41
C TYR A 36 6.97 9.99 -4.45
N PHE A 37 6.59 10.50 -3.30
CA PHE A 37 5.80 11.71 -3.16
C PHE A 37 6.18 12.43 -1.87
N LEU A 38 6.63 13.68 -1.98
CA LEU A 38 6.91 14.55 -0.86
C LEU A 38 5.99 15.76 -0.94
N TYR A 39 5.20 15.99 0.11
CA TYR A 39 4.29 17.12 0.23
C TYR A 39 4.46 17.81 1.58
N GLU A 40 4.72 19.12 1.55
CA GLU A 40 5.12 19.91 2.73
C GLU A 40 4.08 20.96 3.13
N LYS A 41 2.84 20.77 2.68
CA LYS A 41 1.73 21.70 2.95
C LYS A 41 0.46 20.95 3.43
N VAL A 42 0.64 19.86 4.22
CA VAL A 42 -0.47 19.00 4.66
C VAL A 42 -1.58 19.82 5.35
N LEU A 43 -1.21 20.78 6.17
CA LEU A 43 -2.17 21.63 6.90
C LEU A 43 -3.08 22.50 6.01
N THR A 44 -2.69 22.74 4.76
CA THR A 44 -3.52 23.49 3.80
C THR A 44 -4.46 22.60 3.00
N ALA A 45 -4.16 21.31 2.90
CA ALA A 45 -4.94 20.33 2.17
C ALA A 45 -5.92 19.59 3.10
N ASP A 46 -7.06 20.20 3.42
CA ASP A 46 -8.04 19.67 4.38
C ASP A 46 -8.41 18.19 4.16
N PRO A 47 -8.65 17.68 2.91
CA PRO A 47 -8.91 16.25 2.72
C PRO A 47 -7.74 15.36 3.14
N LEU A 48 -6.51 15.79 2.87
CA LEU A 48 -5.31 15.04 3.25
C LEU A 48 -5.07 15.11 4.76
N GLN A 49 -5.20 16.28 5.36
CA GLN A 49 -5.04 16.46 6.80
C GLN A 49 -6.02 15.55 7.56
N LYS A 50 -7.30 15.52 7.16
CA LYS A 50 -8.31 14.66 7.78
C LYS A 50 -7.97 13.19 7.62
N ALA A 51 -7.52 12.76 6.44
CA ALA A 51 -7.10 11.39 6.19
C ALA A 51 -5.91 10.95 7.05
N LEU A 52 -5.00 11.87 7.40
CA LEU A 52 -3.84 11.58 8.22
C LEU A 52 -4.09 11.64 9.73
N THR A 53 -5.19 12.25 10.16
CA THR A 53 -5.50 12.45 11.60
C THR A 53 -6.80 11.77 12.05
N GLY A 54 -7.73 11.52 11.13
CA GLY A 54 -9.02 10.91 11.40
C GLY A 54 -9.01 9.40 11.10
N LEU A 55 -9.43 8.58 12.07
CA LEU A 55 -9.53 7.13 11.90
C LEU A 55 -10.59 6.76 10.85
N GLY A 56 -10.24 5.88 9.93
CA GLY A 56 -11.12 5.44 8.84
C GLY A 56 -11.28 6.45 7.69
N GLU A 57 -10.58 7.58 7.77
CA GLU A 57 -10.61 8.62 6.75
C GLU A 57 -9.52 8.38 5.70
N TYR A 58 -9.88 8.56 4.42
CA TYR A 58 -8.97 8.34 3.30
C TYR A 58 -9.06 9.47 2.27
N CYS A 59 -7.91 9.76 1.66
CA CYS A 59 -7.76 10.77 0.63
C CYS A 59 -7.03 10.18 -0.58
N THR A 60 -7.53 10.45 -1.79
CA THR A 60 -6.80 10.17 -3.03
C THR A 60 -5.96 11.37 -3.44
N ILE A 61 -4.76 11.11 -3.96
CA ILE A 61 -3.81 12.11 -4.42
C ILE A 61 -3.50 11.82 -5.89
N GLN A 62 -3.75 12.80 -6.75
CA GLN A 62 -3.46 12.73 -8.18
C GLN A 62 -2.85 14.03 -8.67
N SER A 63 -2.22 14.03 -9.85
CA SER A 63 -1.73 15.24 -10.49
C SER A 63 -1.93 15.18 -11.99
N ASP A 64 -2.26 16.32 -12.57
CA ASP A 64 -2.28 16.53 -14.03
C ASP A 64 -1.01 17.26 -14.53
N GLY A 65 -0.02 17.43 -13.64
CA GLY A 65 1.22 18.15 -13.91
C GLY A 65 1.11 19.66 -13.70
N ARG A 66 -0.09 20.22 -13.57
CA ARG A 66 -0.34 21.62 -13.25
C ARG A 66 -0.84 21.80 -11.82
N ASN A 67 -1.66 20.87 -11.38
CA ASN A 67 -2.20 20.85 -10.02
C ASN A 67 -2.03 19.47 -9.41
N ILE A 68 -1.98 19.45 -8.07
CA ILE A 68 -2.16 18.25 -7.25
C ILE A 68 -3.59 18.31 -6.73
N TYR A 69 -4.31 17.21 -6.86
CA TYR A 69 -5.69 17.06 -6.40
C TYR A 69 -5.73 16.11 -5.21
N PHE A 70 -6.38 16.56 -4.16
CA PHE A 70 -6.65 15.82 -2.94
C PHE A 70 -8.15 15.65 -2.82
N ASN A 71 -8.65 14.40 -2.92
CA ASN A 71 -10.08 14.14 -2.86
C ASN A 71 -10.39 13.11 -1.78
N SER A 72 -11.30 13.44 -0.89
CA SER A 72 -11.97 12.50 0.01
C SER A 72 -13.42 12.26 -0.45
N LEU A 73 -14.19 11.49 0.29
CA LEU A 73 -15.62 11.29 0.00
C LEU A 73 -16.45 12.58 0.15
N THR A 74 -16.02 13.48 1.01
CA THR A 74 -16.82 14.64 1.42
C THR A 74 -16.22 15.97 0.98
N ASN A 75 -14.94 15.99 0.63
CA ASN A 75 -14.25 17.25 0.34
C ASN A 75 -13.15 17.06 -0.72
N SER A 76 -12.80 18.15 -1.39
CA SER A 76 -11.72 18.19 -2.37
C SER A 76 -10.90 19.47 -2.21
N TYR A 77 -9.61 19.37 -2.52
CA TYR A 77 -8.68 20.50 -2.52
C TYR A 77 -7.70 20.34 -3.69
N SER A 78 -7.29 21.43 -4.30
CA SER A 78 -6.24 21.44 -5.31
C SER A 78 -5.16 22.45 -4.98
N ASP A 79 -3.90 22.04 -5.13
CA ASP A 79 -2.72 22.89 -4.95
C ASP A 79 -1.98 23.04 -6.28
N PRO A 80 -1.66 24.26 -6.76
CA PRO A 80 -0.86 24.44 -7.96
C PRO A 80 0.54 23.83 -7.79
N VAL A 81 1.00 23.11 -8.82
CA VAL A 81 2.36 22.58 -8.88
C VAL A 81 3.34 23.74 -9.08
N THR A 82 4.26 23.90 -8.15
CA THR A 82 5.31 24.91 -8.20
C THR A 82 6.56 24.39 -8.88
N SER A 83 7.48 25.29 -9.27
CA SER A 83 8.80 24.90 -9.80
C SER A 83 9.56 24.00 -8.80
N SER A 84 9.44 24.27 -7.50
CA SER A 84 10.02 23.43 -6.43
C SER A 84 9.46 22.00 -6.45
N ASP A 85 8.17 21.84 -6.72
CA ASP A 85 7.53 20.52 -6.78
C ASP A 85 8.00 19.71 -7.99
N LEU A 86 8.27 20.35 -9.12
CA LEU A 86 8.80 19.68 -10.31
C LEU A 86 10.18 19.04 -10.07
N TYR A 87 11.02 19.63 -9.20
CA TYR A 87 12.30 19.03 -8.81
C TYR A 87 12.15 17.80 -7.93
N LYS A 88 11.02 17.62 -7.23
CA LYS A 88 10.74 16.46 -6.36
C LYS A 88 10.52 15.17 -7.17
N LYS A 89 10.21 15.26 -8.46
CA LYS A 89 10.02 14.12 -9.39
C LYS A 89 9.11 13.04 -8.80
N TRP A 90 7.87 13.40 -8.48
CA TRP A 90 6.89 12.45 -7.97
C TRP A 90 6.73 11.24 -8.89
N VAL A 91 6.61 10.07 -8.29
CA VAL A 91 6.49 8.79 -8.99
C VAL A 91 5.35 7.98 -8.36
N TRP A 92 4.45 7.50 -9.18
CA TRP A 92 3.38 6.54 -8.88
C TRP A 92 2.88 5.93 -10.18
N ILE A 93 2.01 4.90 -10.11
CA ILE A 93 1.39 4.34 -11.32
C ILE A 93 0.21 5.22 -11.75
N ASN A 94 -0.73 5.51 -10.84
CA ASN A 94 -1.96 6.23 -11.18
C ASN A 94 -2.41 7.27 -10.12
N GLY A 95 -1.61 7.51 -9.12
CA GLY A 95 -1.88 8.32 -7.95
C GLY A 95 -1.74 7.53 -6.67
N LEU A 96 -2.10 8.14 -5.55
CA LEU A 96 -2.01 7.53 -4.23
C LEU A 96 -3.35 7.55 -3.52
N ILE A 97 -3.53 6.60 -2.60
CA ILE A 97 -4.58 6.59 -1.59
C ILE A 97 -3.86 6.61 -0.25
N VAL A 98 -4.11 7.63 0.56
CA VAL A 98 -3.51 7.76 1.89
C VAL A 98 -4.62 7.87 2.93
N GLY A 99 -4.45 7.23 4.07
CA GLY A 99 -5.39 7.36 5.15
C GLY A 99 -5.02 6.61 6.42
N HIS A 100 -5.71 6.94 7.49
CA HIS A 100 -5.53 6.36 8.80
C HIS A 100 -6.54 5.23 8.99
N SER A 101 -6.06 4.00 9.13
CA SER A 101 -6.93 2.84 9.37
C SER A 101 -7.74 3.01 10.65
N ASN A 102 -8.96 2.48 10.66
CA ASN A 102 -9.76 2.33 11.88
C ASN A 102 -9.59 0.96 12.55
N ASN A 103 -8.80 0.06 11.95
CA ASN A 103 -8.44 -1.22 12.51
C ASN A 103 -7.01 -1.15 13.07
N PRO A 104 -6.77 -1.62 14.29
CA PRO A 104 -5.42 -1.72 14.82
C PRO A 104 -4.59 -2.72 14.01
N ASP A 105 -3.32 -2.44 13.84
CA ASP A 105 -2.36 -3.40 13.33
C ASP A 105 -2.31 -4.62 14.25
N MET A 106 -2.43 -5.83 13.70
CA MET A 106 -2.54 -7.06 14.49
C MET A 106 -1.26 -7.41 15.25
N ILE A 107 -0.13 -6.81 14.90
CA ILE A 107 1.17 -7.09 15.52
C ILE A 107 1.49 -6.05 16.58
N THR A 108 1.31 -4.75 16.23
CA THR A 108 1.68 -3.64 17.12
C THR A 108 0.53 -3.16 18.00
N GLY A 109 -0.71 -3.44 17.61
CA GLY A 109 -1.92 -2.93 18.27
C GLY A 109 -2.18 -1.45 18.01
N GLU A 110 -1.35 -0.79 17.20
CA GLU A 110 -1.47 0.63 16.89
C GLU A 110 -2.30 0.86 15.63
N MET A 111 -2.99 2.00 15.59
CA MET A 111 -3.65 2.48 14.37
C MET A 111 -2.60 3.05 13.43
N SER A 112 -2.52 2.53 12.22
CA SER A 112 -1.48 2.88 11.26
C SER A 112 -2.02 3.72 10.10
N ILE A 113 -1.17 4.62 9.61
CA ILE A 113 -1.40 5.31 8.35
C ILE A 113 -0.92 4.39 7.22
N TYR A 114 -1.77 4.16 6.24
CA TYR A 114 -1.44 3.39 5.04
C TYR A 114 -1.38 4.27 3.81
N CYS A 115 -0.57 3.84 2.86
CA CYS A 115 -0.52 4.42 1.53
C CYS A 115 -0.53 3.31 0.47
N TYR A 116 -1.43 3.44 -0.50
CA TYR A 116 -1.56 2.52 -1.63
C TYR A 116 -1.50 3.29 -2.95
N ASP A 117 -1.13 2.59 -4.03
CA ASP A 117 -1.36 3.15 -5.37
C ASP A 117 -2.86 3.21 -5.68
N LEU A 118 -3.27 4.23 -6.38
CA LEU A 118 -4.67 4.40 -6.82
C LEU A 118 -5.04 3.49 -7.98
N VAL A 119 -4.09 2.74 -8.54
CA VAL A 119 -4.34 1.79 -9.63
C VAL A 119 -5.01 0.51 -9.11
N CYS A 120 -5.93 -0.03 -9.91
CA CYS A 120 -6.45 -1.38 -9.65
C CYS A 120 -5.36 -2.42 -9.96
N PRO A 121 -4.84 -3.18 -8.96
CA PRO A 121 -3.74 -4.11 -9.18
C PRO A 121 -4.11 -5.25 -10.13
N ASN A 122 -5.32 -5.77 -10.05
CA ASN A 122 -5.78 -6.85 -10.94
C ASN A 122 -5.86 -6.41 -12.40
N CYS A 123 -6.38 -5.20 -12.70
CA CYS A 123 -6.38 -4.68 -14.06
C CYS A 123 -4.97 -4.39 -14.57
N TYR A 124 -4.09 -3.94 -13.68
CA TYR A 124 -2.72 -3.58 -14.02
C TYR A 124 -1.86 -4.82 -14.30
N GLU A 125 -1.88 -5.82 -13.43
CA GLU A 125 -1.07 -7.03 -13.59
C GLU A 125 -1.62 -7.98 -14.65
N ASP A 126 -2.94 -8.21 -14.69
CA ASP A 126 -3.56 -9.17 -15.62
C ASP A 126 -3.63 -8.63 -17.07
N SER A 127 -3.79 -7.32 -17.25
CA SER A 127 -4.10 -6.72 -18.56
C SER A 127 -3.23 -5.53 -18.92
N ASN A 128 -2.27 -5.14 -18.06
CA ASN A 128 -1.44 -3.93 -18.20
C ASN A 128 -2.28 -2.66 -18.41
N ILE A 129 -3.43 -2.58 -17.72
CA ILE A 129 -4.36 -1.46 -17.83
C ILE A 129 -4.33 -0.65 -16.53
N SER A 130 -3.83 0.58 -16.63
CA SER A 130 -3.90 1.54 -15.54
C SER A 130 -5.33 2.07 -15.38
N ARG A 131 -6.02 1.62 -14.34
CA ARG A 131 -7.38 2.04 -14.02
C ARG A 131 -7.45 2.52 -12.58
N SER A 132 -7.86 3.78 -12.39
CA SER A 132 -8.08 4.34 -11.06
C SER A 132 -9.19 3.61 -10.33
N LEU A 133 -8.97 3.43 -9.04
CA LEU A 133 -9.98 3.02 -8.09
C LEU A 133 -10.81 4.23 -7.66
N THR A 134 -12.03 3.99 -7.20
CA THR A 134 -12.94 5.02 -6.68
C THR A 134 -13.15 4.78 -5.19
N LEU A 135 -12.95 5.80 -4.37
CA LEU A 135 -13.24 5.76 -2.94
C LEU A 135 -14.73 5.49 -2.70
N GLN A 136 -14.99 4.66 -1.71
CA GLN A 136 -16.33 4.35 -1.20
C GLN A 136 -16.36 4.53 0.32
N GLU A 137 -17.53 4.49 0.90
CA GLU A 137 -17.73 4.52 2.36
C GLU A 137 -17.02 3.35 3.04
N PHE A 138 -16.81 3.47 4.35
CA PHE A 138 -16.21 2.44 5.22
C PHE A 138 -14.78 2.04 4.86
N GLY A 139 -14.00 2.96 4.28
CA GLY A 139 -12.60 2.70 3.92
C GLY A 139 -12.47 1.64 2.81
N LYS A 140 -13.37 1.66 1.85
CA LYS A 140 -13.32 0.79 0.67
C LYS A 140 -12.95 1.57 -0.59
N VAL A 141 -12.41 0.85 -1.57
CA VAL A 141 -12.22 1.35 -2.94
C VAL A 141 -12.67 0.31 -3.94
N HIS A 142 -13.26 0.78 -5.04
CA HIS A 142 -13.86 -0.07 -6.06
C HIS A 142 -13.26 0.19 -7.44
N CYS A 143 -13.10 -0.88 -8.22
CA CYS A 143 -12.69 -0.81 -9.61
C CYS A 143 -13.90 -0.94 -10.54
N GLY A 144 -14.28 0.14 -11.20
CA GLY A 144 -15.42 0.12 -12.15
C GLY A 144 -15.20 -0.78 -13.38
N ARG A 145 -13.98 -1.30 -13.63
CA ARG A 145 -13.69 -2.21 -14.75
C ARG A 145 -13.86 -3.67 -14.39
N CYS A 146 -13.13 -4.16 -13.38
CA CYS A 146 -13.16 -5.57 -12.99
C CYS A 146 -14.15 -5.86 -11.86
N GLN A 147 -14.85 -4.84 -11.37
CA GLN A 147 -15.86 -4.88 -10.31
C GLN A 147 -15.33 -5.38 -8.95
N ARG A 148 -14.02 -5.36 -8.73
CA ARG A 148 -13.41 -5.75 -7.45
C ARG A 148 -13.41 -4.61 -6.47
N THR A 149 -13.63 -4.96 -5.20
CA THR A 149 -13.61 -4.06 -4.06
C THR A 149 -12.44 -4.39 -3.16
N TYR A 150 -11.79 -3.39 -2.61
CA TYR A 150 -10.65 -3.52 -1.72
C TYR A 150 -10.93 -2.81 -0.41
N ASN A 151 -10.46 -3.39 0.70
CA ASN A 151 -10.61 -2.85 2.03
C ASN A 151 -9.30 -2.17 2.48
N LEU A 152 -9.32 -0.85 2.61
CA LEU A 152 -8.18 -0.05 3.03
C LEU A 152 -7.82 -0.26 4.51
N ASN A 153 -8.80 -0.64 5.33
CA ASN A 153 -8.62 -0.93 6.76
C ASN A 153 -8.06 -2.33 7.02
N ASP A 154 -7.96 -3.16 5.98
CA ASP A 154 -7.45 -4.53 6.05
C ASP A 154 -6.30 -4.71 5.04
N ASN A 155 -5.23 -3.94 5.23
CA ASN A 155 -4.02 -3.99 4.40
C ASN A 155 -4.26 -3.97 2.88
N GLY A 156 -5.35 -3.33 2.43
CA GLY A 156 -5.71 -3.27 1.01
C GLY A 156 -6.13 -4.60 0.42
N SER A 157 -6.66 -5.51 1.23
CA SER A 157 -7.15 -6.82 0.79
C SER A 157 -8.27 -6.71 -0.23
N CYS A 158 -8.29 -7.60 -1.22
CA CYS A 158 -9.39 -7.73 -2.17
C CYS A 158 -10.52 -8.55 -1.52
N GLU A 159 -11.75 -8.03 -1.48
CA GLU A 159 -12.90 -8.73 -0.89
C GLU A 159 -13.28 -9.98 -1.71
N GLU A 160 -13.04 -9.94 -3.00
CA GLU A 160 -13.11 -11.09 -3.89
C GLU A 160 -11.72 -11.75 -3.97
N ARG A 161 -11.54 -12.72 -4.84
CA ARG A 161 -10.20 -13.27 -5.13
C ARG A 161 -9.40 -12.33 -6.01
N GLY A 162 -8.18 -12.01 -5.58
CA GLY A 162 -7.30 -11.14 -6.37
C GLY A 162 -6.06 -10.66 -5.62
N THR A 163 -5.23 -9.94 -6.32
CA THR A 163 -4.05 -9.29 -5.78
C THR A 163 -4.47 -8.13 -4.87
N LYS A 164 -3.87 -8.02 -3.68
CA LYS A 164 -4.06 -6.88 -2.77
C LYS A 164 -3.54 -5.58 -3.39
N LEU A 165 -3.93 -4.45 -2.86
CA LEU A 165 -3.45 -3.13 -3.28
C LEU A 165 -1.91 -3.03 -3.18
N PHE A 166 -1.31 -2.27 -4.08
CA PHE A 166 0.13 -1.97 -4.04
C PHE A 166 0.40 -0.97 -2.91
N GLN A 167 0.95 -1.47 -1.81
CA GLN A 167 1.23 -0.69 -0.62
C GLN A 167 2.61 -0.05 -0.69
N TYR A 168 2.74 1.18 -0.19
CA TYR A 168 3.97 1.95 -0.10
C TYR A 168 4.27 2.36 1.34
N ARG A 169 5.55 2.64 1.63
CA ARG A 169 5.92 3.23 2.90
C ARG A 169 5.41 4.66 2.98
N VAL A 170 4.89 5.01 4.14
CA VAL A 170 4.39 6.34 4.41
C VAL A 170 4.96 6.86 5.71
N PHE A 171 5.39 8.11 5.69
CA PHE A 171 5.84 8.83 6.86
C PHE A 171 5.12 10.18 6.93
N TYR A 172 4.49 10.43 8.06
CA TYR A 172 3.87 11.72 8.38
C TYR A 172 4.49 12.26 9.66
N ASN A 173 4.99 13.48 9.65
CA ASN A 173 5.68 14.08 10.80
C ASN A 173 4.73 14.61 11.89
N GLY A 174 3.44 14.30 11.81
CA GLY A 174 2.42 14.79 12.75
C GLY A 174 2.05 16.26 12.56
N SER A 175 2.57 16.92 11.53
CA SER A 175 2.37 18.36 11.28
C SER A 175 2.11 18.63 9.80
N ASN A 176 3.13 18.99 9.04
CA ASN A 176 2.95 19.57 7.71
C ASN A 176 3.57 18.75 6.57
N THR A 177 4.29 17.67 6.87
CA THR A 177 5.05 16.92 5.87
C THR A 177 4.59 15.47 5.77
N LEU A 178 4.21 15.08 4.56
CA LEU A 178 3.95 13.70 4.16
C LEU A 178 5.03 13.25 3.17
N LEU A 179 5.67 12.12 3.45
CA LEU A 179 6.57 11.43 2.55
C LEU A 179 6.02 10.03 2.26
N VAL A 180 5.90 9.70 0.98
CA VAL A 180 5.64 8.34 0.50
C VAL A 180 6.83 7.89 -0.31
N ASN A 181 7.29 6.68 -0.07
CA ASN A 181 8.38 6.08 -0.84
C ASN A 181 8.29 4.54 -0.86
N ASN A 182 9.19 3.96 -1.65
CA ASN A 182 9.34 2.50 -1.71
C ASN A 182 10.82 2.13 -1.72
#